data_6ca677e2e099c8ebf8afc926b57a8656
#
_entry.id   6ca677e2e099c8ebf8afc926b57a8656
#
_cell.length_a   1.000
_cell.length_b   1.000
_cell.length_c   1.000
_cell.angle_alpha   90.00
_cell.angle_beta   90.00
_cell.angle_gamma   90.00
#
_symmetry.space_group_name_H-M   'P 1'
#
loop_
_entity.id
_entity.type
_entity.pdbx_description
1 polymer ?
#
loop_
_entity_poly.entity_id
_entity_poly.type
_entity_poly.pdbx_seq_one_letter_code
_entity_poly.pdbx_strand_id
1 'polypeptide(L)'
;MAKSKGFFGLRSGSTKNFTFSELNGQQITKERVYKVKNPRTLQQMRQRMVMATVSAAYSYLKEICDHSFEGIGVGSPCMSEFMRVNLDALKAKAQNDAAVVAFNAYQDKNINPVPFMVAKGSLNEIVPTIEEGKLSWSTPKNNADTTTAEGIYAALGLNQGDMVTFILCGGDFVSNTALTFAPQPLAITRLHADKQGAVSTLADAFTVESNNQGNINVDFNMGANLVFEAACDKLVMGAVIISRKAADKWLRSNATMVVKTGIPATTVSRQLATYPVERDLILNGSGLAKGSSTSSLPKPSLSLSASSVSISTPGGTANAPTLTGAPAGAAVTYSIANSNVATINTTSGVATAKANGTTMVTISVGATETTGATSISYTLNVTGQPTDANPGGGGAGDGE
;
A
#
# COMPACT_ATOMS: atom_id res chain seq x y z
N MET A 1 -34.77 3.23 -15.57
CA MET A 1 -36.16 2.75 -15.50
C MET A 1 -36.22 1.55 -14.53
N ALA A 2 -37.17 1.54 -13.61
CA ALA A 2 -37.39 0.39 -12.74
C ALA A 2 -38.12 -0.72 -13.54
N LYS A 3 -37.60 -1.94 -13.49
CA LYS A 3 -38.26 -3.11 -14.11
C LYS A 3 -39.01 -3.87 -13.04
N SER A 4 -40.28 -4.21 -13.30
CA SER A 4 -41.09 -5.08 -12.44
C SER A 4 -41.35 -6.39 -13.13
N LYS A 5 -41.19 -7.52 -12.43
CA LYS A 5 -41.59 -8.84 -12.90
C LYS A 5 -43.03 -9.12 -12.48
N GLY A 6 -43.99 -8.72 -13.32
CA GLY A 6 -45.42 -8.95 -13.09
C GLY A 6 -46.06 -7.94 -12.12
N PHE A 7 -47.37 -8.07 -11.94
CA PHE A 7 -48.20 -7.15 -11.15
C PHE A 7 -47.83 -7.17 -9.63
N PHE A 8 -47.42 -8.33 -9.14
CA PHE A 8 -46.93 -8.53 -7.75
C PHE A 8 -45.48 -8.97 -7.68
N GLY A 9 -44.71 -8.81 -8.77
CA GLY A 9 -43.30 -9.22 -8.79
C GLY A 9 -42.37 -8.24 -8.09
N LEU A 10 -41.21 -8.76 -7.66
CA LEU A 10 -40.14 -7.95 -7.05
C LEU A 10 -39.64 -6.91 -8.05
N ARG A 11 -39.48 -5.67 -7.57
CA ARG A 11 -39.07 -4.54 -8.39
C ARG A 11 -37.57 -4.32 -8.25
N SER A 12 -36.90 -4.03 -9.35
CA SER A 12 -35.49 -3.63 -9.36
C SER A 12 -35.31 -2.35 -10.16
N GLY A 13 -34.51 -1.42 -9.64
CA GLY A 13 -34.21 -0.14 -10.29
C GLY A 13 -34.55 1.06 -9.43
N SER A 14 -34.59 2.25 -10.03
CA SER A 14 -34.85 3.53 -9.32
C SER A 14 -35.96 4.29 -10.00
N THR A 15 -36.82 4.89 -9.19
CA THR A 15 -37.79 5.94 -9.57
C THR A 15 -37.28 7.30 -9.10
N LYS A 16 -38.09 8.38 -9.30
CA LYS A 16 -37.70 9.73 -8.88
C LYS A 16 -37.30 9.78 -7.39
N ASN A 17 -38.05 9.10 -6.51
CA ASN A 17 -37.88 9.23 -5.07
C ASN A 17 -37.36 7.94 -4.38
N PHE A 18 -37.46 6.79 -5.03
CA PHE A 18 -37.14 5.50 -4.41
C PHE A 18 -36.21 4.66 -5.28
N THR A 19 -35.38 3.87 -4.60
CA THR A 19 -34.60 2.80 -5.20
C THR A 19 -35.11 1.48 -4.66
N PHE A 20 -35.37 0.55 -5.58
CA PHE A 20 -35.87 -0.80 -5.29
C PHE A 20 -34.73 -1.79 -5.55
N SER A 21 -34.49 -2.68 -4.63
CA SER A 21 -33.55 -3.80 -4.76
C SER A 21 -34.17 -5.05 -4.15
N GLU A 22 -33.70 -6.19 -4.63
CA GLU A 22 -34.07 -7.48 -4.09
C GLU A 22 -32.87 -8.07 -3.35
N LEU A 23 -33.11 -8.58 -2.15
CA LEU A 23 -32.12 -9.33 -1.38
C LEU A 23 -32.80 -10.56 -0.78
N ASN A 24 -32.30 -11.74 -1.12
CA ASN A 24 -32.84 -13.03 -0.63
C ASN A 24 -34.35 -13.18 -0.81
N GLY A 25 -34.91 -12.76 -1.95
CA GLY A 25 -36.33 -12.83 -2.24
C GLY A 25 -37.19 -11.73 -1.57
N GLN A 26 -36.58 -10.84 -0.80
CA GLN A 26 -37.29 -9.72 -0.16
C GLN A 26 -37.09 -8.41 -0.93
N GLN A 27 -38.17 -7.67 -1.08
CA GLN A 27 -38.16 -6.33 -1.69
C GLN A 27 -37.61 -5.32 -0.67
N ILE A 28 -36.50 -4.67 -1.01
CA ILE A 28 -35.97 -3.55 -0.24
C ILE A 28 -36.27 -2.26 -0.97
N THR A 29 -36.97 -1.35 -0.32
CA THR A 29 -37.26 -0.01 -0.82
C THR A 29 -36.49 1.00 0.02
N LYS A 30 -35.68 1.82 -0.62
CA LYS A 30 -34.91 2.87 0.02
C LYS A 30 -35.24 4.21 -0.62
N GLU A 31 -35.18 5.29 0.15
CA GLU A 31 -35.23 6.63 -0.40
C GLU A 31 -34.03 6.84 -1.34
N ARG A 32 -34.25 7.47 -2.47
CA ARG A 32 -33.21 7.77 -3.44
C ARG A 32 -32.37 8.93 -2.97
N VAL A 33 -31.10 8.65 -2.70
CA VAL A 33 -30.14 9.69 -2.36
C VAL A 33 -29.66 10.36 -3.66
N TYR A 34 -30.00 11.63 -3.85
CA TYR A 34 -29.62 12.41 -5.04
C TYR A 34 -28.21 12.99 -4.96
N LYS A 35 -27.74 13.27 -3.78
CA LYS A 35 -26.44 13.90 -3.54
C LYS A 35 -25.72 13.17 -2.43
N VAL A 36 -24.81 12.31 -2.78
CA VAL A 36 -23.97 11.61 -1.82
C VAL A 36 -22.76 12.49 -1.54
N LYS A 37 -22.62 12.97 -0.31
CA LYS A 37 -21.33 13.52 0.15
C LYS A 37 -20.37 12.35 0.28
N ASN A 38 -19.30 12.37 -0.50
CA ASN A 38 -18.24 11.40 -0.41
C ASN A 38 -17.01 12.04 0.24
N PRO A 39 -16.98 12.15 1.56
CA PRO A 39 -15.85 12.74 2.25
C PRO A 39 -14.64 11.84 2.06
N ARG A 40 -13.50 12.44 1.65
CA ARG A 40 -12.23 11.75 1.55
C ARG A 40 -11.52 11.79 2.91
N THR A 41 -12.11 11.13 3.91
CA THR A 41 -11.44 11.00 5.20
C THR A 41 -10.24 10.05 5.06
N LEU A 42 -9.24 10.23 5.93
CA LEU A 42 -8.05 9.39 5.98
C LEU A 42 -8.37 7.90 6.05
N GLN A 43 -9.31 7.53 6.91
CA GLN A 43 -9.73 6.14 7.06
C GLN A 43 -10.39 5.59 5.79
N GLN A 44 -11.20 6.41 5.11
CA GLN A 44 -11.82 5.99 3.85
C GLN A 44 -10.79 5.83 2.74
N MET A 45 -9.81 6.72 2.63
CA MET A 45 -8.74 6.61 1.63
C MET A 45 -7.89 5.36 1.90
N ARG A 46 -7.53 5.12 3.15
CA ARG A 46 -6.85 3.90 3.57
C ARG A 46 -7.61 2.63 3.17
N GLN A 47 -8.90 2.58 3.51
CA GLN A 47 -9.72 1.42 3.17
C GLN A 47 -9.81 1.20 1.65
N ARG A 48 -9.95 2.28 0.87
CA ARG A 48 -9.96 2.21 -0.59
C ARG A 48 -8.67 1.65 -1.16
N MET A 49 -7.53 2.08 -0.64
CA MET A 49 -6.22 1.55 -1.07
C MET A 49 -6.09 0.06 -0.81
N VAL A 50 -6.43 -0.38 0.40
CA VAL A 50 -6.40 -1.79 0.77
C VAL A 50 -7.33 -2.61 -0.12
N MET A 51 -8.56 -2.14 -0.34
CA MET A 51 -9.53 -2.81 -1.21
C MET A 51 -9.05 -2.85 -2.67
N ALA A 52 -8.48 -1.77 -3.18
CA ALA A 52 -7.94 -1.72 -4.53
C ALA A 52 -6.79 -2.73 -4.73
N THR A 53 -5.89 -2.82 -3.75
CA THR A 53 -4.77 -3.77 -3.76
C THR A 53 -5.25 -5.23 -3.79
N VAL A 54 -6.19 -5.58 -2.91
CA VAL A 54 -6.74 -6.95 -2.87
C VAL A 54 -7.50 -7.27 -4.17
N SER A 55 -8.27 -6.33 -4.69
CA SER A 55 -9.00 -6.53 -5.96
C SER A 55 -8.06 -6.72 -7.14
N ALA A 56 -6.96 -5.96 -7.22
CA ALA A 56 -5.96 -6.12 -8.28
C ALA A 56 -5.29 -7.50 -8.19
N ALA A 57 -4.89 -7.91 -6.99
CA ALA A 57 -4.29 -9.22 -6.75
C ALA A 57 -5.26 -10.37 -7.12
N TYR A 58 -6.53 -10.29 -6.69
CA TYR A 58 -7.53 -11.29 -7.06
C TYR A 58 -7.73 -11.37 -8.58
N SER A 59 -7.84 -10.21 -9.25
CA SER A 59 -8.03 -10.19 -10.70
C SER A 59 -6.91 -10.88 -11.46
N TYR A 60 -5.67 -10.75 -10.98
CA TYR A 60 -4.51 -11.43 -11.54
C TYR A 60 -4.48 -12.92 -11.22
N LEU A 61 -4.79 -13.29 -9.98
CA LEU A 61 -4.76 -14.66 -9.47
C LEU A 61 -6.09 -15.42 -9.70
N LYS A 62 -7.04 -14.82 -10.41
CA LYS A 62 -8.42 -15.35 -10.55
C LYS A 62 -8.46 -16.78 -11.04
N GLU A 63 -7.66 -17.13 -12.02
CA GLU A 63 -7.59 -18.48 -12.60
C GLU A 63 -7.36 -19.56 -11.53
N ILE A 64 -6.53 -19.27 -10.54
CA ILE A 64 -6.26 -20.17 -9.42
C ILE A 64 -7.29 -20.02 -8.31
N CYS A 65 -7.54 -18.79 -7.88
CA CYS A 65 -8.39 -18.52 -6.71
C CYS A 65 -9.83 -19.03 -6.90
N ASP A 66 -10.36 -18.98 -8.12
CA ASP A 66 -11.72 -19.47 -8.41
C ASP A 66 -11.91 -20.96 -8.13
N HIS A 67 -10.82 -21.72 -8.00
CA HIS A 67 -10.86 -23.17 -7.77
C HIS A 67 -10.09 -23.64 -6.54
N SER A 68 -9.53 -22.73 -5.72
CA SER A 68 -8.62 -23.08 -4.65
C SER A 68 -9.19 -22.96 -3.24
N PHE A 69 -10.39 -22.44 -3.09
CA PHE A 69 -11.08 -22.36 -1.80
C PHE A 69 -12.06 -23.51 -1.66
N GLU A 70 -11.76 -24.44 -0.73
CA GLU A 70 -12.55 -25.64 -0.54
C GLU A 70 -13.98 -25.32 -0.10
N GLY A 71 -14.98 -25.90 -0.79
CA GLY A 71 -16.38 -25.69 -0.48
C GLY A 71 -16.96 -24.35 -0.93
N ILE A 72 -16.19 -23.51 -1.61
CA ILE A 72 -16.63 -22.21 -2.12
C ILE A 72 -16.93 -22.31 -3.62
N GLY A 73 -18.05 -21.73 -4.04
CA GLY A 73 -18.44 -21.67 -5.46
C GLY A 73 -17.58 -20.66 -6.23
N VAL A 74 -17.44 -20.89 -7.54
CA VAL A 74 -16.62 -20.09 -8.46
C VAL A 74 -17.12 -18.64 -8.59
N GLY A 75 -16.24 -17.70 -8.84
CA GLY A 75 -16.56 -16.30 -9.12
C GLY A 75 -16.72 -15.43 -7.88
N SER A 76 -17.85 -14.74 -7.73
CA SER A 76 -18.06 -13.79 -6.61
C SER A 76 -17.88 -14.40 -5.21
N PRO A 77 -18.28 -15.63 -4.91
CA PRO A 77 -18.00 -16.25 -3.62
C PRO A 77 -16.51 -16.41 -3.36
N CYS A 78 -15.73 -16.84 -4.36
CA CYS A 78 -14.26 -16.94 -4.24
C CYS A 78 -13.60 -15.59 -4.03
N MET A 79 -14.04 -14.55 -4.76
CA MET A 79 -13.56 -13.19 -4.53
C MET A 79 -13.82 -12.73 -3.09
N SER A 80 -15.01 -13.00 -2.57
CA SER A 80 -15.39 -12.63 -1.21
C SER A 80 -14.53 -13.35 -0.17
N GLU A 81 -14.27 -14.65 -0.37
CA GLU A 81 -13.40 -15.43 0.53
C GLU A 81 -11.94 -14.98 0.43
N PHE A 82 -11.42 -14.75 -0.79
CA PHE A 82 -10.08 -14.20 -0.98
C PHE A 82 -9.90 -12.86 -0.26
N MET A 83 -10.89 -11.98 -0.39
CA MET A 83 -10.87 -10.70 0.32
C MET A 83 -10.93 -10.91 1.83
N ARG A 84 -11.77 -11.82 2.32
CA ARG A 84 -11.93 -12.11 3.74
C ARG A 84 -10.63 -12.58 4.39
N VAL A 85 -9.90 -13.49 3.74
CA VAL A 85 -8.67 -14.07 4.31
C VAL A 85 -7.46 -13.13 4.18
N ASN A 86 -7.44 -12.25 3.18
CA ASN A 86 -6.28 -11.40 2.90
C ASN A 86 -6.42 -9.97 3.41
N LEU A 87 -7.64 -9.50 3.67
CA LEU A 87 -7.89 -8.10 4.01
C LEU A 87 -7.22 -7.67 5.32
N ASP A 88 -7.34 -8.49 6.36
CA ASP A 88 -6.81 -8.14 7.68
C ASP A 88 -5.28 -8.25 7.74
N ALA A 89 -4.70 -9.24 7.07
CA ALA A 89 -3.25 -9.34 6.93
C ALA A 89 -2.67 -8.15 6.17
N LEU A 90 -3.33 -7.73 5.09
CA LEU A 90 -2.90 -6.55 4.32
C LEU A 90 -3.10 -5.26 5.11
N LYS A 91 -4.18 -5.11 5.88
CA LYS A 91 -4.38 -3.97 6.78
C LYS A 91 -3.30 -3.89 7.84
N ALA A 92 -2.99 -5.00 8.48
CA ALA A 92 -1.93 -5.06 9.50
C ALA A 92 -0.57 -4.67 8.91
N LYS A 93 -0.23 -5.21 7.74
CA LYS A 93 1.01 -4.87 7.05
C LYS A 93 1.03 -3.42 6.58
N ALA A 94 -0.06 -2.90 6.05
CA ALA A 94 -0.18 -1.51 5.63
C ALA A 94 -0.13 -0.51 6.81
N GLN A 95 -0.43 -0.95 8.04
CA GLN A 95 -0.25 -0.12 9.24
C GLN A 95 1.22 0.04 9.63
N ASN A 96 2.00 -1.02 9.42
CA ASN A 96 3.40 -1.06 9.84
C ASN A 96 4.34 -0.59 8.73
N ASP A 97 3.94 -0.75 7.47
CA ASP A 97 4.74 -0.42 6.30
C ASP A 97 3.85 0.18 5.19
N ALA A 98 3.80 1.50 5.14
CA ALA A 98 3.06 2.24 4.11
C ALA A 98 3.56 1.94 2.68
N ALA A 99 4.80 1.44 2.54
CA ALA A 99 5.39 1.08 1.26
C ALA A 99 4.76 -0.17 0.63
N VAL A 100 4.08 -0.99 1.41
CA VAL A 100 3.47 -2.24 0.93
C VAL A 100 2.25 -2.02 0.07
N VAL A 101 1.55 -0.91 0.28
CA VAL A 101 0.30 -0.59 -0.44
C VAL A 101 0.57 0.54 -1.41
N ALA A 102 0.81 0.24 -2.67
CA ALA A 102 0.96 1.26 -3.69
C ALA A 102 -0.40 1.78 -4.14
N PHE A 103 -0.52 3.09 -4.14
CA PHE A 103 -1.78 3.77 -4.44
C PHE A 103 -2.26 3.54 -5.88
N ASN A 104 -1.34 3.46 -6.82
CA ASN A 104 -1.62 3.29 -8.25
C ASN A 104 -1.75 1.84 -8.71
N ALA A 105 -1.55 0.86 -7.85
CA ALA A 105 -1.58 -0.55 -8.23
C ALA A 105 -2.86 -0.95 -8.98
N TYR A 106 -4.00 -0.41 -8.54
CA TYR A 106 -5.28 -0.70 -9.16
C TYR A 106 -5.42 -0.09 -10.57
N GLN A 107 -4.98 1.15 -10.77
CA GLN A 107 -5.12 1.86 -12.04
C GLN A 107 -4.25 1.23 -13.13
N ASP A 108 -3.02 0.87 -12.79
CA ASP A 108 -2.03 0.35 -13.72
C ASP A 108 -2.04 -1.18 -13.80
N LYS A 109 -2.97 -1.86 -13.10
CA LYS A 109 -3.01 -3.32 -12.94
C LYS A 109 -1.73 -3.91 -12.36
N ASN A 110 -0.94 -3.09 -11.68
CA ASN A 110 0.24 -3.52 -10.98
C ASN A 110 -0.13 -4.18 -9.64
N ILE A 111 0.73 -5.05 -9.16
CA ILE A 111 0.49 -5.86 -7.97
C ILE A 111 1.54 -5.57 -6.92
N ASN A 112 1.11 -5.44 -5.67
CA ASN A 112 2.03 -5.41 -4.54
C ASN A 112 2.53 -6.83 -4.24
N PRO A 113 3.84 -7.04 -4.06
CA PRO A 113 4.39 -8.32 -3.64
C PRO A 113 4.08 -8.56 -2.15
N VAL A 114 2.93 -9.11 -1.87
CA VAL A 114 2.44 -9.42 -0.52
C VAL A 114 2.14 -10.92 -0.44
N PRO A 115 2.37 -11.58 0.71
CA PRO A 115 2.04 -12.99 0.90
C PRO A 115 0.53 -13.20 0.97
N PHE A 116 -0.13 -13.22 -0.19
CA PHE A 116 -1.55 -13.52 -0.28
C PHE A 116 -1.81 -15.00 -0.04
N MET A 117 -2.83 -15.31 0.77
CA MET A 117 -3.39 -16.66 0.84
C MET A 117 -4.22 -16.89 -0.43
N VAL A 118 -3.80 -17.84 -1.25
CA VAL A 118 -4.41 -18.16 -2.56
C VAL A 118 -5.22 -19.43 -2.55
N ALA A 119 -5.06 -20.25 -1.52
CA ALA A 119 -5.84 -21.47 -1.33
C ALA A 119 -6.14 -21.71 0.15
N LYS A 120 -7.28 -22.32 0.42
CA LYS A 120 -7.70 -22.71 1.76
C LYS A 120 -8.47 -24.01 1.72
N GLY A 121 -8.03 -24.97 2.50
CA GLY A 121 -8.65 -26.29 2.54
C GLY A 121 -8.18 -27.13 3.72
N SER A 122 -8.43 -28.43 3.62
CA SER A 122 -8.22 -29.41 4.68
C SER A 122 -6.94 -30.23 4.54
N LEU A 123 -6.24 -30.17 3.42
CA LEU A 123 -4.99 -30.89 3.21
C LEU A 123 -3.80 -30.16 3.86
N ASN A 124 -2.72 -30.90 4.10
CA ASN A 124 -1.50 -30.35 4.67
C ASN A 124 -0.94 -29.22 3.80
N GLU A 125 -0.51 -28.14 4.45
CA GLU A 125 0.13 -27.01 3.79
C GLU A 125 1.55 -27.36 3.36
N ILE A 126 1.93 -26.88 2.17
CA ILE A 126 3.32 -26.84 1.72
C ILE A 126 3.79 -25.38 1.84
N VAL A 127 4.90 -25.18 2.52
CA VAL A 127 5.55 -23.86 2.59
C VAL A 127 6.79 -23.90 1.69
N PRO A 128 6.70 -23.41 0.46
CA PRO A 128 7.86 -23.32 -0.42
C PRO A 128 8.78 -22.17 -0.03
N THR A 129 9.99 -22.18 -0.56
CA THR A 129 10.95 -21.06 -0.46
C THR A 129 11.22 -20.48 -1.85
N ILE A 130 11.67 -19.22 -1.91
CA ILE A 130 12.18 -18.63 -3.15
C ILE A 130 13.67 -18.31 -2.94
N GLU A 131 14.52 -19.06 -3.64
CA GLU A 131 15.95 -18.91 -3.63
C GLU A 131 16.46 -18.84 -5.08
N GLU A 132 17.44 -18.00 -5.34
CA GLU A 132 18.07 -17.84 -6.67
C GLU A 132 17.08 -17.66 -7.84
N GLY A 133 15.87 -17.10 -7.56
CA GLY A 133 14.85 -16.89 -8.58
C GLY A 133 14.01 -18.12 -8.92
N LYS A 134 14.10 -19.18 -8.11
CA LYS A 134 13.30 -20.39 -8.22
C LYS A 134 12.40 -20.56 -7.00
N LEU A 135 11.20 -21.05 -7.22
CA LEU A 135 10.28 -21.51 -6.18
C LEU A 135 10.62 -22.97 -5.87
N SER A 136 11.09 -23.23 -4.65
CA SER A 136 11.54 -24.55 -4.24
C SER A 136 10.62 -25.14 -3.19
N TRP A 137 10.25 -26.41 -3.40
CA TRP A 137 9.64 -27.26 -2.39
C TRP A 137 10.57 -28.43 -2.11
N SER A 138 11.02 -28.53 -0.87
CA SER A 138 11.96 -29.57 -0.43
C SER A 138 11.35 -30.38 0.73
N THR A 139 11.39 -31.69 0.61
CA THR A 139 10.94 -32.63 1.64
C THR A 139 12.02 -33.66 1.94
N PRO A 140 12.38 -33.89 3.22
CA PRO A 140 13.35 -34.92 3.58
C PRO A 140 12.90 -36.32 3.14
N LYS A 141 13.80 -37.09 2.59
CA LYS A 141 13.54 -38.46 2.10
C LYS A 141 13.20 -39.46 3.23
N ASN A 142 13.69 -39.23 4.45
CA ASN A 142 13.37 -39.98 5.68
C ASN A 142 13.29 -41.51 5.52
N ASN A 143 14.24 -42.14 4.86
CA ASN A 143 14.26 -43.57 4.57
C ASN A 143 13.07 -44.11 3.73
N ALA A 144 12.33 -43.23 3.05
CA ALA A 144 11.27 -43.67 2.15
C ALA A 144 11.83 -44.46 0.97
N ASP A 145 11.10 -45.46 0.51
CA ASP A 145 11.43 -46.16 -0.71
C ASP A 145 11.13 -45.23 -1.92
N THR A 146 12.16 -44.70 -2.52
CA THR A 146 12.05 -43.80 -3.68
C THR A 146 12.33 -44.54 -5.01
N THR A 147 12.33 -45.87 -5.00
CA THR A 147 12.44 -46.67 -6.24
C THR A 147 11.10 -46.87 -6.92
N THR A 148 10.01 -46.53 -6.23
CA THR A 148 8.64 -46.62 -6.75
C THR A 148 7.91 -45.27 -6.66
N ALA A 149 6.98 -45.04 -7.56
CA ALA A 149 6.16 -43.83 -7.57
C ALA A 149 5.34 -43.69 -6.26
N GLU A 150 4.77 -44.78 -5.78
CA GLU A 150 3.98 -44.84 -4.55
C GLU A 150 4.83 -44.50 -3.31
N GLY A 151 6.07 -44.97 -3.27
CA GLY A 151 6.99 -44.62 -2.19
C GLY A 151 7.39 -43.14 -2.21
N ILE A 152 7.57 -42.54 -3.37
CA ILE A 152 7.78 -41.11 -3.52
C ILE A 152 6.56 -40.33 -3.04
N TYR A 153 5.35 -40.73 -3.43
CA TYR A 153 4.11 -40.07 -2.96
C TYR A 153 3.96 -40.13 -1.44
N ALA A 154 4.23 -41.28 -0.87
CA ALA A 154 4.20 -41.46 0.59
C ALA A 154 5.21 -40.54 1.31
N ALA A 155 6.41 -40.40 0.76
CA ALA A 155 7.43 -39.48 1.30
C ALA A 155 6.99 -38.02 1.23
N LEU A 156 6.24 -37.64 0.20
CA LEU A 156 5.73 -36.30 -0.01
C LEU A 156 4.39 -36.03 0.68
N GLY A 157 3.76 -37.06 1.31
CA GLY A 157 2.43 -36.97 1.89
C GLY A 157 1.30 -36.85 0.84
N LEU A 158 1.58 -37.30 -0.38
CA LEU A 158 0.64 -37.32 -1.48
C LEU A 158 -0.04 -38.70 -1.60
N ASN A 159 -1.22 -38.69 -2.18
CA ASN A 159 -1.88 -39.92 -2.63
C ASN A 159 -1.79 -40.02 -4.16
N GLN A 160 -1.90 -41.24 -4.67
CA GLN A 160 -2.07 -41.41 -6.10
C GLN A 160 -3.35 -40.69 -6.58
N GLY A 161 -3.21 -39.94 -7.66
CA GLY A 161 -4.26 -39.08 -8.20
C GLY A 161 -4.28 -37.64 -7.64
N ASP A 162 -3.38 -37.32 -6.71
CA ASP A 162 -3.21 -35.94 -6.27
C ASP A 162 -2.56 -35.09 -7.37
N MET A 163 -2.85 -33.80 -7.32
CA MET A 163 -2.25 -32.80 -8.19
C MET A 163 -1.57 -31.72 -7.37
N VAL A 164 -0.29 -31.49 -7.63
CA VAL A 164 0.48 -30.40 -7.03
C VAL A 164 0.59 -29.28 -8.06
N THR A 165 0.11 -28.09 -7.70
CA THR A 165 0.12 -26.92 -8.57
C THR A 165 1.11 -25.89 -8.07
N PHE A 166 2.12 -25.60 -8.88
CA PHE A 166 3.04 -24.47 -8.68
C PHE A 166 2.48 -23.25 -9.37
N ILE A 167 2.42 -22.15 -8.63
CA ILE A 167 1.95 -20.85 -9.08
C ILE A 167 3.14 -19.90 -9.04
N LEU A 168 3.48 -19.33 -10.18
CA LEU A 168 4.63 -18.47 -10.35
C LEU A 168 4.20 -17.11 -10.88
N CYS A 169 4.49 -16.08 -10.14
CA CYS A 169 4.19 -14.69 -10.50
C CYS A 169 5.49 -13.97 -10.81
N GLY A 170 5.76 -13.76 -12.08
CA GLY A 170 6.89 -12.98 -12.58
C GLY A 170 6.49 -11.56 -12.94
N GLY A 171 7.46 -10.66 -13.04
CA GLY A 171 7.23 -9.31 -13.52
C GLY A 171 8.35 -8.33 -13.22
N ASP A 172 8.25 -7.16 -13.83
CA ASP A 172 9.19 -6.06 -13.63
C ASP A 172 8.71 -5.10 -12.57
N PHE A 173 9.57 -4.72 -11.64
CA PHE A 173 9.25 -3.68 -10.68
C PHE A 173 9.11 -2.32 -11.35
N VAL A 174 8.04 -1.62 -11.04
CA VAL A 174 7.76 -0.31 -11.61
C VAL A 174 8.66 0.74 -10.96
N SER A 175 9.43 1.45 -11.78
CA SER A 175 10.24 2.61 -11.37
C SER A 175 11.27 2.34 -10.27
N ASN A 176 11.91 1.17 -10.24
CA ASN A 176 12.87 0.77 -9.21
C ASN A 176 12.32 0.87 -7.78
N THR A 177 11.03 0.83 -7.60
CA THR A 177 10.40 1.07 -6.30
C THR A 177 9.96 -0.19 -5.64
N ALA A 178 10.22 -1.36 -5.89
CA ALA A 178 9.83 -2.60 -5.22
C ALA A 178 8.44 -2.63 -4.52
N LEU A 179 7.65 -1.56 -4.69
CA LEU A 179 6.31 -1.44 -4.10
C LEU A 179 5.25 -2.16 -4.90
N THR A 180 5.41 -2.12 -6.21
CA THR A 180 4.54 -2.82 -7.15
C THR A 180 5.36 -3.38 -8.30
N PHE A 181 4.87 -4.44 -8.90
CA PHE A 181 5.41 -4.95 -10.14
C PHE A 181 4.32 -5.03 -11.20
N ALA A 182 4.71 -4.83 -12.46
CA ALA A 182 3.88 -5.09 -13.62
C ALA A 182 3.89 -6.59 -13.88
N PRO A 183 2.79 -7.31 -13.62
CA PRO A 183 2.79 -8.76 -13.68
C PRO A 183 2.87 -9.25 -15.13
N GLN A 184 3.66 -10.27 -15.34
CA GLN A 184 3.59 -11.10 -16.54
C GLN A 184 2.38 -12.05 -16.45
N PRO A 185 1.96 -12.70 -17.54
CA PRO A 185 0.94 -13.73 -17.48
C PRO A 185 1.25 -14.76 -16.40
N LEU A 186 0.24 -15.19 -15.66
CA LEU A 186 0.38 -16.13 -14.56
C LEU A 186 0.92 -17.47 -15.06
N ALA A 187 2.08 -17.87 -14.57
CA ALA A 187 2.70 -19.12 -14.92
C ALA A 187 2.27 -20.24 -13.96
N ILE A 188 1.73 -21.32 -14.49
CA ILE A 188 1.17 -22.41 -13.70
C ILE A 188 1.75 -23.74 -14.22
N THR A 189 2.28 -24.53 -13.31
CA THR A 189 2.67 -25.92 -13.57
C THR A 189 1.97 -26.85 -12.63
N ARG A 190 1.41 -27.92 -13.16
CA ARG A 190 0.74 -28.98 -12.41
C ARG A 190 1.52 -30.28 -12.53
N LEU A 191 1.76 -30.91 -11.40
CA LEU A 191 2.37 -32.23 -11.30
C LEU A 191 1.28 -33.20 -10.90
N HIS A 192 0.92 -34.12 -11.76
CA HIS A 192 -0.07 -35.15 -11.50
C HIS A 192 0.62 -36.40 -10.96
N ALA A 193 0.25 -36.82 -9.75
CA ALA A 193 0.73 -38.05 -9.10
C ALA A 193 -0.03 -39.26 -9.69
N ASP A 194 0.14 -39.53 -10.97
CA ASP A 194 -0.65 -40.51 -11.74
C ASP A 194 0.14 -41.77 -12.13
N LYS A 195 1.46 -41.80 -11.88
CA LYS A 195 2.32 -42.91 -12.21
C LYS A 195 2.26 -44.02 -11.15
N GLN A 196 2.66 -45.22 -11.56
CA GLN A 196 2.72 -46.40 -10.71
C GLN A 196 3.96 -47.23 -10.99
N GLY A 197 4.43 -47.95 -9.96
CA GLY A 197 5.52 -48.89 -10.07
C GLY A 197 6.90 -48.23 -10.07
N ALA A 198 7.89 -48.92 -10.63
CA ALA A 198 9.29 -48.52 -10.55
C ALA A 198 9.59 -47.23 -11.32
N VAL A 199 10.34 -46.34 -10.70
CA VAL A 199 10.80 -45.07 -11.27
C VAL A 199 12.30 -44.90 -11.02
N SER A 200 12.98 -44.22 -11.97
CA SER A 200 14.42 -43.97 -11.89
C SER A 200 14.74 -42.57 -11.38
N THR A 201 13.85 -41.61 -11.66
CA THR A 201 14.02 -40.22 -11.29
C THR A 201 12.74 -39.70 -10.60
N LEU A 202 12.86 -38.58 -9.87
CA LEU A 202 11.71 -37.92 -9.28
C LEU A 202 10.71 -37.46 -10.34
N ALA A 203 11.19 -37.07 -11.53
CA ALA A 203 10.35 -36.66 -12.65
C ALA A 203 9.48 -37.81 -13.17
N ASP A 204 9.98 -39.05 -13.17
CA ASP A 204 9.24 -40.22 -13.69
C ASP A 204 7.99 -40.54 -12.86
N ALA A 205 7.91 -40.05 -11.63
CA ALA A 205 6.75 -40.24 -10.76
C ALA A 205 5.57 -39.34 -11.08
N PHE A 206 5.74 -38.31 -11.94
CA PHE A 206 4.71 -37.34 -12.21
C PHE A 206 4.49 -37.12 -13.71
N THR A 207 3.24 -36.80 -14.06
CA THR A 207 2.96 -36.16 -15.35
C THR A 207 2.96 -34.65 -15.14
N VAL A 208 3.76 -33.93 -15.96
CA VAL A 208 3.91 -32.48 -15.86
C VAL A 208 3.03 -31.81 -16.90
N GLU A 209 2.18 -30.88 -16.44
CA GLU A 209 1.35 -30.02 -17.29
C GLU A 209 1.68 -28.56 -16.97
N SER A 210 2.05 -27.77 -17.97
CA SER A 210 2.30 -26.33 -17.84
C SER A 210 1.42 -25.55 -18.79
N ASN A 211 1.01 -24.34 -18.39
CA ASN A 211 0.18 -23.47 -19.22
C ASN A 211 0.94 -22.74 -20.34
N ASN A 212 2.21 -23.08 -20.57
CA ASN A 212 3.11 -22.48 -21.55
C ASN A 212 3.22 -20.95 -21.48
N GLN A 213 2.91 -20.36 -20.33
CA GLN A 213 3.06 -18.94 -20.09
C GLN A 213 4.27 -18.70 -19.18
N GLY A 214 5.04 -17.67 -19.45
CA GLY A 214 6.13 -17.24 -18.59
C GLY A 214 7.39 -18.13 -18.58
N ASN A 215 7.70 -18.86 -19.66
CA ASN A 215 8.92 -19.69 -19.79
C ASN A 215 9.18 -20.54 -18.54
N ILE A 216 8.23 -21.40 -18.19
CA ILE A 216 8.32 -22.24 -17.00
C ILE A 216 9.37 -23.32 -17.17
N ASN A 217 10.29 -23.43 -16.23
CA ASN A 217 11.18 -24.56 -16.07
C ASN A 217 10.91 -25.26 -14.74
N VAL A 218 10.83 -26.57 -14.76
CA VAL A 218 10.67 -27.38 -13.54
C VAL A 218 11.82 -28.37 -13.45
N ASP A 219 12.63 -28.24 -12.44
CA ASP A 219 13.75 -29.11 -12.14
C ASP A 219 13.38 -30.05 -10.98
N PHE A 220 13.86 -31.27 -11.06
CA PHE A 220 13.63 -32.33 -10.07
C PHE A 220 14.95 -32.87 -9.56
N ASN A 221 15.12 -32.91 -8.25
CA ASN A 221 16.30 -33.46 -7.63
C ASN A 221 15.92 -34.52 -6.56
N MET A 222 16.56 -35.67 -6.62
CA MET A 222 16.34 -36.78 -5.71
C MET A 222 17.66 -37.14 -5.01
N GLY A 223 18.01 -36.33 -4.00
CA GLY A 223 19.21 -36.53 -3.16
C GLY A 223 18.84 -36.99 -1.76
N ALA A 224 19.39 -36.33 -0.74
CA ALA A 224 18.98 -36.47 0.65
C ALA A 224 17.53 -35.98 0.87
N ASN A 225 17.14 -35.00 0.09
CA ASN A 225 15.78 -34.48 0.03
C ASN A 225 15.19 -34.76 -1.36
N LEU A 226 13.86 -34.80 -1.42
CA LEU A 226 13.09 -34.70 -2.66
C LEU A 226 12.86 -33.21 -2.90
N VAL A 227 13.40 -32.66 -3.98
CA VAL A 227 13.35 -31.23 -4.26
C VAL A 227 12.69 -31.00 -5.61
N PHE A 228 11.71 -30.11 -5.61
CA PHE A 228 11.03 -29.58 -6.78
C PHE A 228 11.36 -28.09 -6.87
N GLU A 229 11.91 -27.68 -7.99
CA GLU A 229 12.21 -26.28 -8.27
C GLU A 229 11.44 -25.84 -9.51
N ALA A 230 10.65 -24.81 -9.37
CA ALA A 230 9.95 -24.21 -10.49
C ALA A 230 10.39 -22.75 -10.67
N ALA A 231 10.74 -22.39 -11.89
CA ALA A 231 11.18 -21.05 -12.24
C ALA A 231 10.33 -20.46 -13.37
N CYS A 232 10.17 -19.15 -13.34
CA CYS A 232 9.69 -18.36 -14.46
C CYS A 232 10.55 -17.11 -14.58
N ASP A 233 10.43 -16.43 -15.72
CA ASP A 233 11.14 -15.18 -15.94
C ASP A 233 10.78 -14.16 -14.85
N LYS A 234 11.81 -13.55 -14.23
CA LYS A 234 11.66 -12.49 -13.23
C LYS A 234 10.69 -12.85 -12.09
N LEU A 235 10.83 -14.05 -11.53
CA LEU A 235 9.99 -14.52 -10.41
C LEU A 235 10.03 -13.54 -9.25
N VAL A 236 8.85 -13.10 -8.80
CA VAL A 236 8.64 -12.18 -7.67
C VAL A 236 7.99 -12.90 -6.49
N MET A 237 6.98 -13.70 -6.75
CA MET A 237 6.27 -14.46 -5.71
C MET A 237 5.70 -15.76 -6.27
N GLY A 238 5.45 -16.72 -5.39
CA GLY A 238 4.91 -18.01 -5.80
C GLY A 238 4.26 -18.77 -4.65
N ALA A 239 3.51 -19.81 -5.00
CA ALA A 239 2.86 -20.69 -4.04
C ALA A 239 2.76 -22.13 -4.59
N VAL A 240 2.53 -23.08 -3.69
CA VAL A 240 2.30 -24.49 -4.06
C VAL A 240 0.99 -24.93 -3.42
N ILE A 241 0.10 -25.55 -4.21
CA ILE A 241 -1.21 -26.05 -3.77
C ILE A 241 -1.30 -27.55 -4.06
N ILE A 242 -1.68 -28.33 -3.07
CA ILE A 242 -2.09 -29.73 -3.28
C ILE A 242 -3.59 -29.77 -3.51
N SER A 243 -4.01 -30.55 -4.48
CA SER A 243 -5.39 -30.81 -4.80
C SER A 243 -5.66 -32.32 -4.85
N ARG A 244 -6.68 -32.79 -4.13
CA ARG A 244 -7.08 -34.18 -4.06
C ARG A 244 -8.56 -34.32 -4.42
N LYS A 245 -8.86 -35.21 -5.33
CA LYS A 245 -10.26 -35.55 -5.62
C LYS A 245 -10.75 -36.61 -4.63
N ALA A 246 -11.73 -36.26 -3.80
CA ALA A 246 -12.35 -37.16 -2.83
C ALA A 246 -13.85 -37.28 -3.14
N ALA A 247 -14.25 -38.38 -3.78
CA ALA A 247 -15.60 -38.60 -4.30
C ALA A 247 -16.04 -37.42 -5.19
N ASP A 248 -17.07 -36.67 -4.76
CA ASP A 248 -17.62 -35.54 -5.51
C ASP A 248 -16.99 -34.19 -5.17
N LYS A 249 -16.01 -34.15 -4.30
CA LYS A 249 -15.38 -32.91 -3.81
C LYS A 249 -13.90 -32.87 -4.11
N TRP A 250 -13.43 -31.66 -4.33
CA TRP A 250 -12.02 -31.37 -4.37
C TRP A 250 -11.54 -30.84 -3.02
N LEU A 251 -10.63 -31.56 -2.37
CA LEU A 251 -9.91 -31.08 -1.21
C LEU A 251 -8.70 -30.25 -1.68
N ARG A 252 -8.33 -29.25 -0.88
CA ARG A 252 -7.21 -28.35 -1.16
C ARG A 252 -6.30 -28.24 0.06
N SER A 253 -5.05 -27.93 -0.16
CA SER A 253 -4.17 -27.46 0.92
C SER A 253 -4.38 -25.97 1.18
N ASN A 254 -4.00 -25.52 2.37
CA ASN A 254 -3.74 -24.11 2.56
C ASN A 254 -2.51 -23.73 1.72
N ALA A 255 -2.51 -22.54 1.15
CA ALA A 255 -1.34 -22.02 0.46
C ALA A 255 -1.28 -20.50 0.56
N THR A 256 -0.17 -20.03 1.10
CA THR A 256 0.17 -18.61 1.17
C THR A 256 1.34 -18.35 0.25
N MET A 257 1.27 -17.30 -0.55
CA MET A 257 2.34 -16.93 -1.47
C MET A 257 3.60 -16.54 -0.71
N VAL A 258 4.72 -17.06 -1.15
CA VAL A 258 6.04 -16.62 -0.70
C VAL A 258 6.52 -15.51 -1.62
N VAL A 259 7.07 -14.47 -1.03
CA VAL A 259 7.62 -13.32 -1.74
C VAL A 259 9.14 -13.40 -1.73
N LYS A 260 9.77 -13.13 -2.87
CA LYS A 260 11.23 -13.09 -3.02
C LYS A 260 11.86 -12.16 -1.98
N THR A 261 12.89 -12.64 -1.31
CA THR A 261 13.68 -11.84 -0.37
C THR A 261 14.66 -10.91 -1.11
N GLY A 262 15.13 -9.85 -0.45
CA GLY A 262 16.11 -8.93 -1.03
C GLY A 262 15.53 -7.96 -2.06
N ILE A 263 14.21 -7.81 -2.12
CA ILE A 263 13.60 -6.72 -2.87
C ILE A 263 14.05 -5.38 -2.27
N PRO A 264 14.67 -4.47 -3.05
CA PRO A 264 15.19 -3.23 -2.52
C PRO A 264 14.10 -2.42 -1.82
N ALA A 265 14.34 -2.04 -0.57
CA ALA A 265 13.49 -1.07 0.11
C ALA A 265 13.58 0.26 -0.65
N THR A 266 12.50 0.69 -1.23
CA THR A 266 12.45 1.96 -1.94
C THR A 266 11.90 3.04 -1.04
N THR A 267 12.36 4.24 -1.26
CA THR A 267 11.82 5.41 -0.59
C THR A 267 10.37 5.60 -1.01
N VAL A 268 9.44 5.29 -0.12
CA VAL A 268 8.00 5.51 -0.25
C VAL A 268 7.70 6.91 -0.78
N SER A 269 8.50 7.91 -0.37
CA SER A 269 8.41 9.29 -0.80
C SER A 269 8.51 9.47 -2.32
N ARG A 270 9.29 8.67 -3.02
CA ARG A 270 9.52 8.86 -4.46
C ARG A 270 8.33 8.44 -5.32
N GLN A 271 7.73 7.31 -5.02
CA GLN A 271 6.55 6.83 -5.75
C GLN A 271 5.30 7.63 -5.39
N LEU A 272 5.14 7.98 -4.12
CA LEU A 272 4.01 8.76 -3.65
C LEU A 272 4.11 10.24 -4.02
N ALA A 273 5.27 10.73 -4.47
CA ALA A 273 5.43 12.11 -4.95
C ALA A 273 4.52 12.43 -6.14
N THR A 274 4.15 11.42 -6.95
CA THR A 274 3.21 11.57 -8.06
C THR A 274 1.77 11.83 -7.58
N TYR A 275 1.46 11.49 -6.33
CA TYR A 275 0.14 11.64 -5.71
C TYR A 275 0.27 12.42 -4.38
N PRO A 276 0.52 13.74 -4.43
CA PRO A 276 0.89 14.51 -3.24
C PRO A 276 -0.19 14.51 -2.15
N VAL A 277 -1.48 14.56 -2.50
CA VAL A 277 -2.59 14.52 -1.54
C VAL A 277 -2.65 13.16 -0.86
N GLU A 278 -2.57 12.11 -1.63
CA GLU A 278 -2.60 10.73 -1.15
C GLU A 278 -1.34 10.42 -0.33
N ARG A 279 -0.19 10.91 -0.75
CA ARG A 279 1.05 10.81 0.00
C ARG A 279 0.91 11.46 1.38
N ASP A 280 0.38 12.65 1.46
CA ASP A 280 0.21 13.37 2.73
C ASP A 280 -0.80 12.66 3.63
N LEU A 281 -1.84 12.10 3.05
CA LEU A 281 -2.81 11.27 3.76
C LEU A 281 -2.16 9.99 4.31
N ILE A 282 -1.28 9.36 3.55
CA ILE A 282 -0.61 8.11 3.95
C ILE A 282 0.51 8.38 4.95
N LEU A 283 1.38 9.33 4.67
CA LEU A 283 2.57 9.59 5.48
C LEU A 283 2.28 10.42 6.74
N ASN A 284 1.44 11.42 6.65
CA ASN A 284 1.28 12.44 7.68
C ASN A 284 -0.04 12.39 8.45
N GLY A 285 -1.08 11.82 7.87
CA GLY A 285 -2.43 11.90 8.47
C GLY A 285 -2.97 10.62 8.95
N SER A 286 -2.25 9.61 8.78
CA SER A 286 -3.05 8.56 8.55
C SER A 286 -3.09 7.45 9.41
N GLY A 287 -2.71 7.22 10.20
CA GLY A 287 -2.88 5.92 10.75
C GLY A 287 -2.44 4.74 9.86
N LEU A 288 -2.02 4.95 8.61
CA LEU A 288 -1.23 3.98 7.86
C LEU A 288 0.21 3.98 8.35
N ALA A 289 0.67 5.14 8.76
CA ALA A 289 2.00 5.34 9.35
C ALA A 289 2.01 5.15 10.88
N LYS A 290 0.92 4.75 11.49
CA LYS A 290 0.79 4.70 12.95
C LYS A 290 1.48 3.52 13.62
N GLY A 291 2.17 2.70 12.89
CA GLY A 291 2.98 1.62 13.43
C GLY A 291 4.46 1.71 13.08
N SER A 292 4.80 2.45 12.09
CA SER A 292 6.14 2.92 11.90
C SER A 292 6.27 4.12 12.84
N SER A 293 7.12 4.03 13.84
CA SER A 293 7.78 5.23 14.30
C SER A 293 8.11 5.97 13.01
N THR A 294 7.39 7.03 12.74
CA THR A 294 7.85 7.98 11.78
C THR A 294 9.29 8.24 12.18
N SER A 295 10.20 7.63 11.48
CA SER A 295 11.48 8.23 11.23
C SER A 295 11.07 9.53 10.56
N SER A 296 10.67 10.51 11.36
CA SER A 296 10.61 11.89 10.96
C SER A 296 11.99 12.09 10.39
N LEU A 297 12.05 12.36 9.09
CA LEU A 297 13.31 12.74 8.49
C LEU A 297 14.01 13.63 9.50
N PRO A 298 15.27 13.40 9.83
CA PRO A 298 15.92 14.10 10.90
C PRO A 298 15.69 15.60 10.69
N LYS A 299 15.13 16.27 11.68
CA LYS A 299 14.92 17.70 11.59
C LYS A 299 16.29 18.37 11.58
N PRO A 300 16.56 19.23 10.62
CA PRO A 300 17.83 19.95 10.59
C PRO A 300 17.95 20.80 11.87
N SER A 301 19.12 20.81 12.45
CA SER A 301 19.46 21.74 13.55
C SER A 301 19.61 23.13 12.95
N LEU A 302 18.63 24.00 13.20
CA LEU A 302 18.67 25.38 12.77
C LEU A 302 19.26 26.25 13.87
N SER A 303 20.09 27.24 13.49
CA SER A 303 20.53 28.28 14.37
C SER A 303 20.46 29.67 13.71
N LEU A 304 20.28 30.70 14.52
CA LEU A 304 20.22 32.09 14.07
C LEU A 304 21.42 32.84 14.59
N SER A 305 21.93 33.77 13.80
CA SER A 305 23.03 34.67 14.21
C SER A 305 22.66 35.61 15.37
N ALA A 306 21.35 35.84 15.57
CA ALA A 306 20.81 36.63 16.68
C ALA A 306 19.42 36.13 17.07
N SER A 307 19.08 36.18 18.35
CA SER A 307 17.75 35.83 18.90
C SER A 307 16.76 37.01 18.86
N SER A 308 17.24 38.22 18.58
CA SER A 308 16.41 39.42 18.44
C SER A 308 16.96 40.39 17.42
N VAL A 309 16.06 41.17 16.83
CA VAL A 309 16.36 42.26 15.90
C VAL A 309 15.56 43.48 16.33
N SER A 310 16.14 44.67 16.20
CA SER A 310 15.49 45.92 16.59
C SER A 310 15.40 46.89 15.41
N ILE A 311 14.28 47.58 15.29
CA ILE A 311 14.05 48.68 14.35
C ILE A 311 13.73 49.93 15.19
N SER A 312 14.58 50.95 15.11
CA SER A 312 14.44 52.19 15.92
C SER A 312 14.09 53.43 15.09
N THR A 313 14.01 53.30 13.76
CA THR A 313 13.67 54.41 12.87
C THR A 313 12.23 54.32 12.39
N PRO A 314 11.51 55.49 12.28
CA PRO A 314 10.14 55.51 11.73
C PRO A 314 10.07 54.86 10.33
N GLY A 315 9.16 53.89 10.16
CA GLY A 315 9.05 53.14 8.92
C GLY A 315 10.30 52.37 8.49
N GLY A 316 11.26 52.23 9.35
CA GLY A 316 12.53 51.56 9.07
C GLY A 316 12.36 50.06 8.75
N THR A 317 13.40 49.50 8.14
CA THR A 317 13.47 48.09 7.78
C THR A 317 14.64 47.39 8.46
N ALA A 318 14.53 46.10 8.70
CA ALA A 318 15.60 45.24 9.15
C ALA A 318 15.57 43.90 8.44
N ASN A 319 16.73 43.34 8.20
CA ASN A 319 16.85 41.99 7.67
C ASN A 319 16.68 40.95 8.80
N ALA A 320 16.18 39.79 8.46
CA ALA A 320 16.18 38.66 9.37
C ALA A 320 17.63 38.26 9.75
N PRO A 321 17.84 37.70 10.96
CA PRO A 321 19.11 37.10 11.32
C PRO A 321 19.51 36.02 10.33
N THR A 322 20.82 35.85 10.12
CA THR A 322 21.33 34.80 9.23
C THR A 322 20.94 33.43 9.78
N LEU A 323 20.25 32.66 8.95
CA LEU A 323 19.87 31.27 9.24
C LEU A 323 20.99 30.34 8.81
N THR A 324 21.41 29.46 9.70
CA THR A 324 22.36 28.38 9.41
C THR A 324 21.73 27.01 9.72
N GLY A 325 22.22 25.96 9.04
CA GLY A 325 21.70 24.60 9.22
C GLY A 325 20.50 24.26 8.32
N ALA A 326 20.04 25.18 7.47
CA ALA A 326 19.02 24.87 6.49
C ALA A 326 19.60 23.96 5.39
N PRO A 327 18.90 22.85 5.04
CA PRO A 327 19.33 21.95 3.96
C PRO A 327 19.35 22.65 2.60
N ALA A 328 20.27 22.27 1.75
CA ALA A 328 20.34 22.79 0.39
C ALA A 328 19.03 22.47 -0.37
N GLY A 329 18.45 23.48 -1.01
CA GLY A 329 17.21 23.37 -1.77
C GLY A 329 15.93 23.39 -0.92
N ALA A 330 16.01 23.53 0.39
CA ALA A 330 14.83 23.71 1.23
C ALA A 330 14.19 25.08 1.00
N ALA A 331 12.86 25.12 0.86
CA ALA A 331 12.13 26.38 0.82
C ALA A 331 12.15 27.05 2.20
N VAL A 332 12.60 28.31 2.26
CA VAL A 332 12.60 29.12 3.49
C VAL A 332 11.52 30.18 3.38
N THR A 333 10.63 30.26 4.36
CA THR A 333 9.58 31.26 4.40
C THR A 333 9.52 31.96 5.77
N TYR A 334 9.06 33.19 5.77
CA TYR A 334 9.00 34.05 6.95
C TYR A 334 7.54 34.42 7.25
N SER A 335 7.19 34.39 8.53
CA SER A 335 5.88 34.83 9.01
C SER A 335 6.02 35.63 10.28
N ILE A 336 5.09 36.56 10.54
CA ILE A 336 5.08 37.42 11.70
C ILE A 336 3.80 37.21 12.50
N ALA A 337 3.93 37.16 13.82
CA ALA A 337 2.80 36.89 14.72
C ALA A 337 1.85 38.09 14.85
N ASN A 338 2.36 39.32 14.83
CA ASN A 338 1.55 40.53 14.93
C ASN A 338 1.88 41.53 13.81
N SER A 339 1.02 41.55 12.79
CA SER A 339 1.15 42.41 11.61
C SER A 339 0.84 43.90 11.88
N ASN A 340 0.35 44.26 13.07
CA ASN A 340 0.17 45.65 13.47
C ASN A 340 1.49 46.29 13.93
N VAL A 341 2.43 45.52 14.45
CA VAL A 341 3.76 46.00 14.89
C VAL A 341 4.68 46.14 13.68
N ALA A 342 4.73 45.19 12.79
CA ALA A 342 5.53 45.20 11.57
C ALA A 342 4.94 44.32 10.49
N THR A 343 5.33 44.50 9.25
CA THR A 343 5.13 43.56 8.14
C THR A 343 6.44 42.85 7.83
N ILE A 344 6.35 41.65 7.26
CA ILE A 344 7.51 40.88 6.82
C ILE A 344 7.33 40.40 5.38
N ASN A 345 8.35 40.47 4.59
CA ASN A 345 8.39 39.85 3.28
C ASN A 345 8.60 38.33 3.47
N THR A 346 7.64 37.55 2.99
CA THR A 346 7.59 36.10 3.21
C THR A 346 8.75 35.33 2.59
N THR A 347 9.43 35.92 1.59
CA THR A 347 10.53 35.28 0.86
C THR A 347 11.89 35.80 1.29
N SER A 348 12.04 37.15 1.43
CA SER A 348 13.33 37.75 1.77
C SER A 348 13.56 37.89 3.28
N GLY A 349 12.52 37.82 4.11
CA GLY A 349 12.61 37.99 5.55
C GLY A 349 12.85 39.45 5.99
N VAL A 350 12.72 40.42 5.08
CA VAL A 350 12.83 41.85 5.43
C VAL A 350 11.59 42.29 6.17
N ALA A 351 11.78 42.76 7.39
CA ALA A 351 10.71 43.32 8.21
C ALA A 351 10.65 44.86 8.04
N THR A 352 9.43 45.41 7.98
CA THR A 352 9.17 46.87 7.93
C THR A 352 8.35 47.26 9.14
N ALA A 353 8.82 48.23 9.91
CA ALA A 353 8.16 48.73 11.11
C ALA A 353 6.86 49.49 10.81
N LYS A 354 5.83 49.30 11.64
CA LYS A 354 4.55 49.99 11.59
C LYS A 354 4.23 50.76 12.87
N ALA A 355 4.34 50.08 14.00
CA ALA A 355 4.05 50.64 15.30
C ALA A 355 5.04 50.16 16.36
N ASN A 356 5.19 50.91 17.45
CA ASN A 356 6.03 50.49 18.56
C ASN A 356 5.47 49.22 19.21
N GLY A 357 6.32 48.26 19.49
CA GLY A 357 5.97 47.00 20.13
C GLY A 357 6.95 45.88 19.85
N THR A 358 6.64 44.73 20.39
CA THR A 358 7.43 43.52 20.21
C THR A 358 6.59 42.45 19.55
N THR A 359 7.16 41.74 18.58
CA THR A 359 6.48 40.64 17.92
C THR A 359 7.45 39.49 17.62
N MET A 360 6.93 38.31 17.43
CA MET A 360 7.71 37.12 17.07
C MET A 360 7.67 36.92 15.56
N VAL A 361 8.82 36.65 14.99
CA VAL A 361 8.96 36.24 13.59
C VAL A 361 9.39 34.78 13.57
N THR A 362 8.69 33.99 12.81
CA THR A 362 8.96 32.56 12.60
C THR A 362 9.52 32.33 11.22
N ILE A 363 10.66 31.67 11.15
CA ILE A 363 11.30 31.19 9.94
C ILE A 363 10.96 29.70 9.79
N SER A 364 10.25 29.34 8.74
CA SER A 364 9.88 27.97 8.43
C SER A 364 10.75 27.45 7.31
N VAL A 365 11.37 26.31 7.55
CA VAL A 365 12.20 25.59 6.56
C VAL A 365 11.42 24.36 6.11
N GLY A 366 11.13 24.30 4.82
CA GLY A 366 10.40 23.20 4.22
C GLY A 366 11.16 21.88 4.29
N ALA A 367 10.44 20.78 4.22
CA ALA A 367 11.04 19.46 4.11
C ALA A 367 11.79 19.30 2.79
N THR A 368 12.89 18.54 2.83
CA THR A 368 13.62 18.08 1.65
C THR A 368 13.50 16.56 1.53
N GLU A 369 14.13 15.97 0.53
CA GLU A 369 14.17 14.51 0.37
C GLU A 369 14.84 13.78 1.56
N THR A 370 15.70 14.47 2.31
CA THR A 370 16.53 13.88 3.37
C THR A 370 16.24 14.45 4.76
N THR A 371 15.50 15.56 4.87
CA THR A 371 15.21 16.22 6.15
C THR A 371 13.75 16.64 6.28
N GLY A 372 13.22 16.54 7.49
CA GLY A 372 11.88 16.99 7.84
C GLY A 372 11.76 18.52 7.93
N ALA A 373 10.54 19.05 7.76
CA ALA A 373 10.27 20.45 7.98
C ALA A 373 10.54 20.85 9.43
N THR A 374 11.08 22.05 9.63
CA THR A 374 11.35 22.60 10.95
C THR A 374 11.18 24.13 10.95
N SER A 375 11.12 24.72 12.11
CA SER A 375 11.02 26.18 12.24
C SER A 375 11.85 26.69 13.41
N ILE A 376 12.29 27.93 13.31
CA ILE A 376 12.98 28.66 14.36
C ILE A 376 12.41 30.07 14.40
N SER A 377 12.44 30.71 15.55
CA SER A 377 11.86 32.04 15.73
C SER A 377 12.84 33.00 16.37
N TYR A 378 12.66 34.29 16.07
CA TYR A 378 13.35 35.38 16.73
C TYR A 378 12.39 36.51 17.13
N THR A 379 12.79 37.36 18.06
CA THR A 379 12.00 38.50 18.53
C THR A 379 12.31 39.73 17.70
N LEU A 380 11.31 40.42 17.18
CA LEU A 380 11.44 41.70 16.52
C LEU A 380 10.92 42.79 17.46
N ASN A 381 11.81 43.72 17.81
CA ASN A 381 11.49 44.88 18.65
C ASN A 381 11.43 46.13 17.78
N VAL A 382 10.30 46.80 17.78
CA VAL A 382 10.08 48.04 17.05
C VAL A 382 9.93 49.17 18.05
N THR A 383 10.75 50.18 17.89
CA THR A 383 10.74 51.39 18.74
C THR A 383 10.86 52.64 17.83
N GLY A 384 10.64 53.82 18.38
CA GLY A 384 10.83 55.07 17.65
C GLY A 384 9.80 55.40 16.57
N GLN A 385 8.69 54.61 16.53
CA GLN A 385 7.60 54.99 15.65
C GLN A 385 6.83 56.16 16.26
N PRO A 386 6.34 57.14 15.45
CA PRO A 386 5.55 58.22 15.94
C PRO A 386 4.29 57.65 16.62
N THR A 387 4.08 58.01 17.84
CA THR A 387 2.74 57.82 18.48
C THR A 387 1.82 58.87 17.92
N ASP A 388 0.71 58.49 17.32
CA ASP A 388 -0.30 59.46 16.88
C ASP A 388 -0.63 60.37 18.09
N ALA A 389 -0.18 61.62 18.04
CA ALA A 389 -0.63 62.63 18.95
C ALA A 389 -2.11 62.87 18.66
N ASN A 390 -2.95 62.58 19.64
CA ASN A 390 -4.37 62.79 19.61
C ASN A 390 -4.71 64.20 19.02
N PRO A 391 -5.41 64.29 17.89
CA PRO A 391 -5.92 65.57 17.39
C PRO A 391 -7.22 65.90 18.11
N GLY A 392 -7.11 66.26 19.37
CA GLY A 392 -8.26 66.61 20.21
C GLY A 392 -7.97 67.70 21.22
N GLY A 393 -7.79 68.91 20.77
CA GLY A 393 -7.63 70.07 21.61
C GLY A 393 -7.84 71.37 20.85
N GLY A 394 -8.99 71.48 20.16
CA GLY A 394 -9.44 72.76 19.65
C GLY A 394 -10.06 73.57 20.78
N GLY A 395 -9.27 74.50 21.36
CA GLY A 395 -9.75 75.47 22.32
C GLY A 395 -10.79 76.39 21.68
N ALA A 396 -11.92 76.49 22.32
CA ALA A 396 -12.88 77.57 22.11
C ALA A 396 -12.20 78.91 22.49
N GLY A 397 -12.09 79.81 21.54
CA GLY A 397 -11.77 81.20 21.77
C GLY A 397 -13.06 81.98 21.78
N ASP A 398 -13.38 82.53 22.91
CA ASP A 398 -14.40 83.56 23.09
C ASP A 398 -13.92 84.86 22.42
N GLY A 399 -14.89 85.65 21.91
CA GLY A 399 -14.64 87.02 21.55
C GLY A 399 -15.75 87.69 20.76
N GLU A 400 -16.63 88.33 21.50
CA GLU A 400 -17.50 89.47 21.14
C GLU A 400 -18.26 89.43 19.83
#